data_583cb0bc13dec609decd2ae8b0ea3563
#
_entry.id   583cb0bc13dec609decd2ae8b0ea3563
#
_cell.length_a   1.000
_cell.length_b   1.000
_cell.length_c   1.000
_cell.angle_alpha   90.00
_cell.angle_beta   90.00
_cell.angle_gamma   90.00
#
_symmetry.space_group_name_H-M   'P 1'
#
loop_
_entity.id
_entity.type
_entity.pdbx_description
1 polymer ?
#
loop_
_entity_poly.entity_id
_entity_poly.type
_entity_poly.pdbx_seq_one_letter_code
_entity_poly.pdbx_strand_id
1 'polypeptide(L)'
;MFKRDIELSIAMGYNGARKHQKLEDPYFYYYADRMGYLVWCEMPSAYRFESGEQLNIASEWQHIVRTVVNNPSVICFVPLNESWGVEQIVNDKAQQRFASAMYYLTKALDGTRLVSTNDGWEYVDDTDIVGIHDYSFSGDGFAEKYRRDALDDIVPAGKRLFANGHKYHGQPVMFSEFGGIAMQRDATASEDWGYNSKAQNDDEFYTRYANLMTNLHKMWFSGFCYTQLTDVQQEINGLLDQHHNPKFDIATIRKLTMGQKD
;
A
#
# COMPACT_ATOMS: atom_id res chain seq x y z
N MET A 1 -6.40 21.33 1.13
CA MET A 1 -5.37 20.31 1.18
C MET A 1 -5.80 19.05 0.43
N PHE A 2 -6.77 18.25 0.87
CA PHE A 2 -7.17 16.96 0.25
C PHE A 2 -7.45 17.00 -1.26
N LYS A 3 -8.21 18.01 -1.73
CA LYS A 3 -8.47 18.17 -3.18
C LYS A 3 -7.17 18.31 -3.96
N ARG A 4 -6.24 19.14 -3.47
CA ARG A 4 -4.95 19.40 -4.12
C ARG A 4 -4.08 18.14 -4.17
N ASP A 5 -4.08 17.34 -3.10
CA ASP A 5 -3.31 16.10 -3.04
C ASP A 5 -3.80 15.10 -4.10
N ILE A 6 -5.13 14.98 -4.25
CA ILE A 6 -5.72 14.14 -5.30
C ILE A 6 -5.39 14.71 -6.70
N GLU A 7 -5.51 16.03 -6.91
CA GLU A 7 -5.16 16.68 -8.18
C GLU A 7 -3.70 16.43 -8.55
N LEU A 8 -2.77 16.58 -7.59
CA LEU A 8 -1.34 16.34 -7.82
C LEU A 8 -1.05 14.87 -8.09
N SER A 9 -1.66 13.96 -7.34
CA SER A 9 -1.52 12.51 -7.57
C SER A 9 -1.98 12.12 -8.99
N ILE A 10 -3.14 12.60 -9.42
CA ILE A 10 -3.65 12.39 -10.79
C ILE A 10 -2.71 13.03 -11.83
N ALA A 11 -2.21 14.23 -11.57
CA ALA A 11 -1.29 14.91 -12.46
C ALA A 11 0.03 14.14 -12.63
N MET A 12 0.46 13.41 -11.60
CA MET A 12 1.64 12.51 -11.61
C MET A 12 1.36 11.14 -12.24
N GLY A 13 0.12 10.88 -12.69
CA GLY A 13 -0.25 9.64 -13.41
C GLY A 13 -0.87 8.55 -12.55
N TYR A 14 -1.13 8.80 -11.27
CA TYR A 14 -1.84 7.86 -10.40
C TYR A 14 -3.35 8.01 -10.52
N ASN A 15 -4.08 6.93 -10.35
CA ASN A 15 -5.55 6.92 -10.41
C ASN A 15 -6.21 6.60 -9.06
N GLY A 16 -5.41 6.44 -8.01
CA GLY A 16 -5.90 6.09 -6.69
C GLY A 16 -4.81 6.18 -5.61
N ALA A 17 -5.21 5.93 -4.38
CA ALA A 17 -4.31 5.85 -3.23
C ALA A 17 -4.78 4.78 -2.25
N ARG A 18 -3.83 4.19 -1.56
CA ARG A 18 -4.04 3.44 -0.33
C ARG A 18 -3.87 4.41 0.85
N LYS A 19 -4.90 4.55 1.69
CA LYS A 19 -4.85 5.36 2.90
C LYS A 19 -4.31 4.51 4.05
N HIS A 20 -2.99 4.48 4.12
CA HIS A 20 -2.23 3.61 5.02
C HIS A 20 -2.62 3.82 6.47
N GLN A 21 -3.13 2.76 7.11
CA GLN A 21 -3.51 2.67 8.51
C GLN A 21 -4.37 3.86 9.01
N LYS A 22 -5.32 4.33 8.17
CA LYS A 22 -6.06 5.53 8.46
C LYS A 22 -7.46 5.55 7.86
N LEU A 23 -8.47 5.85 8.67
CA LEU A 23 -9.71 6.44 8.18
C LEU A 23 -9.44 7.93 7.93
N GLU A 24 -9.53 8.36 6.69
CA GLU A 24 -9.28 9.75 6.33
C GLU A 24 -10.48 10.65 6.65
N ASP A 25 -10.26 11.96 6.62
CA ASP A 25 -11.31 12.95 6.78
C ASP A 25 -12.41 12.80 5.71
N PRO A 26 -13.70 12.99 6.03
CA PRO A 26 -14.80 12.87 5.06
C PRO A 26 -14.64 13.74 3.82
N TYR A 27 -13.98 14.89 3.90
CA TYR A 27 -13.69 15.73 2.73
C TYR A 27 -12.74 15.07 1.74
N PHE A 28 -11.82 14.21 2.20
CA PHE A 28 -10.98 13.43 1.28
C PHE A 28 -11.84 12.51 0.40
N TYR A 29 -12.73 11.73 1.03
CA TYR A 29 -13.64 10.84 0.31
C TYR A 29 -14.59 11.61 -0.61
N TYR A 30 -15.12 12.75 -0.16
CA TYR A 30 -15.94 13.62 -1.02
C TYR A 30 -15.21 14.02 -2.31
N TYR A 31 -13.95 14.45 -2.22
CA TYR A 31 -13.19 14.81 -3.42
C TYR A 31 -12.80 13.57 -4.23
N ALA A 32 -12.43 12.48 -3.61
CA ALA A 32 -12.14 11.22 -4.29
C ALA A 32 -13.35 10.74 -5.11
N ASP A 33 -14.54 10.74 -4.52
CA ASP A 33 -15.80 10.39 -5.19
C ASP A 33 -16.06 11.29 -6.41
N ARG A 34 -15.89 12.61 -6.24
CA ARG A 34 -16.15 13.60 -7.29
C ARG A 34 -15.15 13.56 -8.44
N MET A 35 -13.93 13.13 -8.18
CA MET A 35 -12.83 13.12 -9.14
C MET A 35 -12.58 11.74 -9.73
N GLY A 36 -13.32 10.71 -9.32
CA GLY A 36 -13.13 9.33 -9.76
C GLY A 36 -11.78 8.74 -9.30
N TYR A 37 -11.31 9.14 -8.14
CA TYR A 37 -10.04 8.71 -7.56
C TYR A 37 -10.25 7.47 -6.68
N LEU A 38 -9.58 6.37 -6.99
CA LEU A 38 -9.78 5.09 -6.31
C LEU A 38 -9.09 5.07 -4.94
N VAL A 39 -9.77 4.52 -3.93
CA VAL A 39 -9.28 4.53 -2.55
C VAL A 39 -9.31 3.13 -1.95
N TRP A 40 -8.19 2.72 -1.35
CA TRP A 40 -8.15 1.63 -0.39
C TRP A 40 -8.26 2.23 1.02
N CYS A 41 -9.24 1.75 1.80
CA CYS A 41 -9.49 2.17 3.16
C CYS A 41 -8.93 1.13 4.13
N GLU A 42 -8.07 1.58 5.06
CA GLU A 42 -7.29 0.69 5.90
C GLU A 42 -7.49 0.97 7.39
N MET A 43 -7.49 -0.11 8.18
CA MET A 43 -7.56 -0.06 9.63
C MET A 43 -6.22 0.36 10.24
N PRO A 44 -6.18 1.30 11.19
CA PRO A 44 -5.01 1.46 12.05
C PRO A 44 -4.67 0.15 12.79
N SER A 45 -3.41 -0.28 12.73
CA SER A 45 -3.00 -1.56 13.31
C SER A 45 -2.89 -1.51 14.83
N ALA A 46 -3.19 -2.63 15.49
CA ALA A 46 -2.71 -2.89 16.86
C ALA A 46 -1.24 -3.30 16.85
N TYR A 47 -0.61 -3.26 18.01
CA TYR A 47 0.78 -3.68 18.16
C TYR A 47 0.94 -5.11 18.70
N ARG A 48 -0.13 -5.69 19.28
CA ARG A 48 -0.10 -7.00 19.93
C ARG A 48 -1.38 -7.77 19.68
N PHE A 49 -1.28 -9.10 19.73
CA PHE A 49 -2.42 -9.99 19.69
C PHE A 49 -2.93 -10.27 21.11
N GLU A 50 -3.74 -9.37 21.65
CA GLU A 50 -4.36 -9.48 22.97
C GLU A 50 -5.90 -9.35 22.86
N SER A 51 -6.65 -10.00 23.73
CA SER A 51 -8.11 -10.04 23.63
C SER A 51 -8.77 -8.66 23.64
N GLY A 52 -8.25 -7.73 24.42
CA GLY A 52 -8.72 -6.35 24.45
C GLY A 52 -8.49 -5.60 23.13
N GLU A 53 -7.31 -5.76 22.53
CA GLU A 53 -6.98 -5.14 21.25
C GLU A 53 -7.79 -5.74 20.11
N GLN A 54 -7.99 -7.06 20.09
CA GLN A 54 -8.83 -7.72 19.08
C GLN A 54 -10.27 -7.21 19.10
N LEU A 55 -10.86 -7.04 20.29
CA LEU A 55 -12.20 -6.48 20.44
C LEU A 55 -12.26 -5.03 19.97
N ASN A 56 -11.26 -4.23 20.30
CA ASN A 56 -11.17 -2.82 19.87
C ASN A 56 -11.05 -2.73 18.35
N ILE A 57 -10.14 -3.49 17.73
CA ILE A 57 -9.99 -3.53 16.28
C ILE A 57 -11.30 -3.93 15.59
N ALA A 58 -11.92 -5.02 16.03
CA ALA A 58 -13.16 -5.49 15.41
C ALA A 58 -14.30 -4.47 15.54
N SER A 59 -14.40 -3.79 16.69
CA SER A 59 -15.40 -2.75 16.93
C SER A 59 -15.16 -1.50 16.09
N GLU A 60 -13.93 -0.99 16.09
CA GLU A 60 -13.55 0.19 15.34
C GLU A 60 -13.62 -0.05 13.83
N TRP A 61 -13.22 -1.23 13.36
CA TRP A 61 -13.34 -1.61 11.97
C TRP A 61 -14.78 -1.58 11.45
N GLN A 62 -15.74 -2.06 12.23
CA GLN A 62 -17.16 -1.97 11.88
C GLN A 62 -17.60 -0.51 11.70
N HIS A 63 -17.11 0.37 12.58
CA HIS A 63 -17.40 1.79 12.47
C HIS A 63 -16.78 2.40 11.18
N ILE A 64 -15.52 2.08 10.89
CA ILE A 64 -14.81 2.53 9.70
C ILE A 64 -15.57 2.12 8.43
N VAL A 65 -15.87 0.83 8.27
CA VAL A 65 -16.57 0.32 7.08
C VAL A 65 -17.92 1.02 6.90
N ARG A 66 -18.71 1.15 7.97
CA ARG A 66 -20.01 1.84 7.91
C ARG A 66 -19.89 3.33 7.57
N THR A 67 -18.81 3.98 7.98
CA THR A 67 -18.58 5.40 7.69
C THR A 67 -18.37 5.62 6.20
N VAL A 68 -17.67 4.72 5.51
CA VAL A 68 -17.28 4.91 4.09
C VAL A 68 -18.08 4.03 3.10
N VAL A 69 -19.01 3.23 3.57
CA VAL A 69 -19.78 2.29 2.72
C VAL A 69 -20.50 2.97 1.54
N ASN A 70 -20.88 4.23 1.68
CA ASN A 70 -21.55 5.02 0.64
C ASN A 70 -20.58 5.83 -0.25
N ASN A 71 -19.27 5.70 -0.05
CA ASN A 71 -18.30 6.39 -0.88
C ASN A 71 -17.89 5.50 -2.08
N PRO A 72 -18.31 5.82 -3.31
CA PRO A 72 -18.00 4.99 -4.47
C PRO A 72 -16.51 4.96 -4.83
N SER A 73 -15.72 5.92 -4.35
CA SER A 73 -14.26 5.91 -4.50
C SER A 73 -13.59 4.76 -3.74
N VAL A 74 -14.15 4.31 -2.62
CA VAL A 74 -13.59 3.20 -1.84
C VAL A 74 -13.85 1.89 -2.59
N ILE A 75 -12.78 1.23 -3.02
CA ILE A 75 -12.82 0.00 -3.82
C ILE A 75 -12.27 -1.23 -3.10
N CYS A 76 -11.49 -1.03 -2.06
CA CYS A 76 -10.88 -2.10 -1.28
C CYS A 76 -10.80 -1.72 0.20
N PHE A 77 -10.97 -2.72 1.05
CA PHE A 77 -10.80 -2.65 2.50
C PHE A 77 -9.58 -3.45 2.96
N VAL A 78 -8.82 -2.90 3.91
CA VAL A 78 -7.60 -3.52 4.44
C VAL A 78 -7.71 -3.57 5.97
N PRO A 79 -8.20 -4.67 6.55
CA PRO A 79 -8.36 -4.77 8.00
C PRO A 79 -7.07 -4.97 8.77
N LEU A 80 -6.02 -5.54 8.16
CA LEU A 80 -4.70 -5.75 8.75
C LEU A 80 -3.61 -5.36 7.75
N ASN A 81 -2.49 -4.86 8.26
CA ASN A 81 -1.31 -4.51 7.48
C ASN A 81 -0.06 -5.14 8.09
N GLU A 82 0.76 -5.81 7.25
CA GLU A 82 2.10 -6.30 7.60
C GLU A 82 2.17 -7.15 8.87
N SER A 83 1.10 -7.85 9.16
CA SER A 83 0.95 -8.68 10.38
C SER A 83 1.05 -7.90 11.69
N TRP A 84 0.92 -6.57 11.67
CA TRP A 84 0.80 -5.80 12.89
C TRP A 84 -0.45 -6.22 13.68
N GLY A 85 -0.26 -6.56 14.96
CA GLY A 85 -1.31 -7.07 15.84
C GLY A 85 -1.65 -8.56 15.63
N VAL A 86 -0.97 -9.23 14.69
CA VAL A 86 -1.05 -10.68 14.43
C VAL A 86 0.33 -11.26 14.11
N GLU A 87 1.32 -10.87 14.90
CA GLU A 87 2.76 -11.05 14.65
C GLU A 87 3.22 -12.51 14.56
N GLN A 88 2.39 -13.45 15.00
CA GLN A 88 2.65 -14.91 14.93
C GLN A 88 1.76 -15.62 13.90
N ILE A 89 1.10 -14.88 13.03
CA ILE A 89 0.09 -15.41 12.08
C ILE A 89 0.62 -16.55 11.20
N VAL A 90 1.91 -16.60 10.95
CA VAL A 90 2.53 -17.69 10.16
C VAL A 90 2.22 -19.05 10.75
N ASN A 91 2.24 -19.18 12.08
CA ASN A 91 2.11 -20.47 12.78
C ASN A 91 0.92 -20.51 13.76
N ASP A 92 0.46 -19.39 14.25
CA ASP A 92 -0.61 -19.33 15.26
C ASP A 92 -1.99 -19.39 14.61
N LYS A 93 -2.68 -20.50 14.82
CA LYS A 93 -4.03 -20.71 14.30
C LYS A 93 -5.08 -19.75 14.87
N ALA A 94 -4.87 -19.17 16.06
CA ALA A 94 -5.78 -18.17 16.60
C ALA A 94 -5.66 -16.87 15.81
N GLN A 95 -4.46 -16.45 15.49
CA GLN A 95 -4.21 -15.25 14.66
C GLN A 95 -4.69 -15.43 13.22
N GLN A 96 -4.47 -16.60 12.61
CA GLN A 96 -5.03 -16.92 11.29
C GLN A 96 -6.57 -16.84 11.28
N ARG A 97 -7.22 -17.40 12.31
CA ARG A 97 -8.68 -17.33 12.43
C ARG A 97 -9.18 -15.91 12.67
N PHE A 98 -8.41 -15.09 13.38
CA PHE A 98 -8.76 -13.69 13.57
C PHE A 98 -8.69 -12.93 12.25
N ALA A 99 -7.65 -13.13 11.43
CA ALA A 99 -7.57 -12.55 10.09
C ALA A 99 -8.77 -12.98 9.22
N SER A 100 -9.10 -14.27 9.20
CA SER A 100 -10.30 -14.78 8.52
C SER A 100 -11.59 -14.13 9.05
N ALA A 101 -11.71 -13.98 10.37
CA ALA A 101 -12.87 -13.33 10.99
C ALA A 101 -13.01 -11.87 10.56
N MET A 102 -11.91 -11.13 10.45
CA MET A 102 -11.90 -9.73 9.95
C MET A 102 -12.32 -9.66 8.48
N TYR A 103 -11.90 -10.62 7.65
CA TYR A 103 -12.38 -10.74 6.27
C TYR A 103 -13.90 -10.93 6.22
N TYR A 104 -14.43 -11.94 6.92
CA TYR A 104 -15.87 -12.24 6.90
C TYR A 104 -16.70 -11.14 7.54
N LEU A 105 -16.20 -10.48 8.59
CA LEU A 105 -16.83 -9.31 9.18
C LEU A 105 -16.96 -8.18 8.13
N THR A 106 -15.90 -7.91 7.38
CA THR A 106 -15.91 -6.90 6.32
C THR A 106 -16.93 -7.27 5.24
N LYS A 107 -16.92 -8.52 4.76
CA LYS A 107 -17.86 -9.00 3.73
C LYS A 107 -19.32 -9.03 4.21
N ALA A 108 -19.55 -9.20 5.51
CA ALA A 108 -20.89 -9.12 6.11
C ALA A 108 -21.42 -7.66 6.16
N LEU A 109 -20.52 -6.68 6.31
CA LEU A 109 -20.86 -5.26 6.33
C LEU A 109 -20.96 -4.68 4.91
N ASP A 110 -20.09 -5.13 4.01
CA ASP A 110 -20.05 -4.76 2.60
C ASP A 110 -19.58 -5.95 1.74
N GLY A 111 -20.55 -6.64 1.15
CA GLY A 111 -20.30 -7.77 0.26
C GLY A 111 -19.85 -7.40 -1.15
N THR A 112 -19.75 -6.10 -1.49
CA THR A 112 -19.51 -5.63 -2.86
C THR A 112 -18.05 -5.30 -3.14
N ARG A 113 -17.30 -4.85 -2.14
CA ARG A 113 -15.91 -4.40 -2.30
C ARG A 113 -14.92 -5.51 -2.02
N LEU A 114 -13.72 -5.35 -2.58
CA LEU A 114 -12.60 -6.26 -2.34
C LEU A 114 -12.03 -6.07 -0.94
N VAL A 115 -11.40 -7.13 -0.43
CA VAL A 115 -10.69 -7.13 0.86
C VAL A 115 -9.28 -7.66 0.65
N SER A 116 -8.26 -6.88 1.01
CA SER A 116 -6.88 -7.34 1.23
C SER A 116 -6.72 -7.58 2.73
N THR A 117 -6.77 -8.84 3.14
CA THR A 117 -6.98 -9.18 4.56
C THR A 117 -5.81 -8.79 5.46
N ASN A 118 -4.57 -8.96 4.98
CA ASN A 118 -3.33 -8.61 5.69
C ASN A 118 -2.32 -8.10 4.67
N ASP A 119 -2.42 -6.84 4.29
CA ASP A 119 -1.68 -6.29 3.14
C ASP A 119 -0.17 -6.37 3.34
N GLY A 120 0.54 -6.83 2.30
CA GLY A 120 1.99 -6.95 2.25
C GLY A 120 2.52 -8.38 2.27
N TRP A 121 2.07 -9.23 3.21
CA TRP A 121 2.55 -10.61 3.41
C TRP A 121 1.71 -11.41 4.40
N GLU A 122 2.09 -12.71 4.57
CA GLU A 122 1.57 -13.66 5.57
C GLU A 122 0.04 -13.81 5.52
N TYR A 123 -0.51 -13.84 4.28
CA TYR A 123 -1.94 -13.98 4.04
C TYR A 123 -2.50 -15.32 4.52
N VAL A 124 -3.77 -15.29 4.91
CA VAL A 124 -4.64 -16.46 4.94
C VAL A 124 -5.37 -16.64 3.61
N ASP A 125 -6.04 -17.76 3.36
CA ASP A 125 -6.79 -17.98 2.10
C ASP A 125 -7.95 -17.02 1.92
N ASP A 126 -8.53 -16.53 3.01
CA ASP A 126 -9.64 -15.58 3.04
C ASP A 126 -9.14 -14.17 2.70
N THR A 127 -8.95 -13.90 1.43
CA THR A 127 -8.58 -12.59 0.86
C THR A 127 -9.04 -12.50 -0.59
N ASP A 128 -9.55 -11.35 -1.02
CA ASP A 128 -9.95 -11.11 -2.41
C ASP A 128 -8.80 -10.63 -3.29
N ILE A 129 -7.75 -10.06 -2.68
CA ILE A 129 -6.59 -9.47 -3.36
C ILE A 129 -5.33 -9.71 -2.52
N VAL A 130 -4.21 -9.89 -3.18
CA VAL A 130 -2.91 -10.10 -2.55
C VAL A 130 -2.02 -8.90 -2.84
N GLY A 131 -1.66 -8.16 -1.80
CA GLY A 131 -0.66 -7.09 -1.86
C GLY A 131 0.74 -7.61 -1.53
N ILE A 132 1.75 -7.01 -2.14
CA ILE A 132 3.15 -7.29 -1.88
C ILE A 132 3.85 -5.98 -1.53
N HIS A 133 4.60 -5.98 -0.43
CA HIS A 133 5.48 -4.89 -0.05
C HIS A 133 6.93 -5.28 -0.36
N ASP A 134 7.58 -4.53 -1.22
CA ASP A 134 8.99 -4.74 -1.53
C ASP A 134 9.69 -3.41 -1.81
N TYR A 135 10.58 -3.04 -0.94
CA TYR A 135 11.37 -1.82 -1.03
C TYR A 135 12.77 -2.07 -1.61
N SER A 136 12.91 -3.05 -2.51
CA SER A 136 14.17 -3.29 -3.22
C SER A 136 14.64 -2.02 -3.93
N PHE A 137 15.95 -1.80 -3.90
CA PHE A 137 16.59 -0.62 -4.51
C PHE A 137 16.33 -0.52 -6.01
N SER A 138 16.22 -1.66 -6.70
CA SER A 138 16.03 -1.80 -8.13
C SER A 138 14.90 -2.78 -8.41
N GLY A 139 14.16 -2.55 -9.50
CA GLY A 139 13.18 -3.50 -10.06
C GLY A 139 13.80 -4.63 -10.91
N ASP A 140 15.12 -4.64 -11.05
CA ASP A 140 15.80 -5.68 -11.80
C ASP A 140 15.56 -7.05 -11.15
N GLY A 141 15.11 -8.00 -11.94
CA GLY A 141 14.76 -9.34 -11.44
C GLY A 141 13.35 -9.49 -10.85
N PHE A 142 12.53 -8.44 -10.77
CA PHE A 142 11.16 -8.55 -10.27
C PHE A 142 10.33 -9.58 -11.03
N ALA A 143 10.43 -9.61 -12.36
CA ALA A 143 9.69 -10.56 -13.19
C ALA A 143 10.04 -12.03 -12.87
N GLU A 144 11.29 -12.31 -12.53
CA GLU A 144 11.74 -13.64 -12.12
C GLU A 144 11.34 -13.96 -10.68
N LYS A 145 11.55 -13.02 -9.77
CA LYS A 145 11.21 -13.16 -8.34
C LYS A 145 9.71 -13.40 -8.13
N TYR A 146 8.88 -12.67 -8.86
CA TYR A 146 7.43 -12.66 -8.68
C TYR A 146 6.68 -13.40 -9.79
N ARG A 147 7.24 -14.53 -10.27
CA ARG A 147 6.51 -15.39 -11.20
C ARG A 147 5.25 -15.95 -10.55
N ARG A 148 4.18 -16.07 -11.33
CA ARG A 148 2.89 -16.54 -10.85
C ARG A 148 2.92 -17.92 -10.20
N ASP A 149 3.75 -18.80 -10.75
CA ASP A 149 3.94 -20.18 -10.28
C ASP A 149 4.85 -20.32 -9.06
N ALA A 150 5.46 -19.22 -8.61
CA ALA A 150 6.39 -19.20 -7.47
C ALA A 150 5.84 -18.44 -6.27
N LEU A 151 4.62 -17.88 -6.32
CA LEU A 151 4.10 -17.00 -5.28
C LEU A 151 4.02 -17.64 -3.87
N ASP A 152 3.78 -18.94 -3.80
CA ASP A 152 3.72 -19.65 -2.52
C ASP A 152 5.09 -19.77 -1.84
N ASP A 153 6.18 -19.63 -2.61
CA ASP A 153 7.55 -19.80 -2.15
C ASP A 153 8.32 -18.48 -1.98
N ILE A 154 7.75 -17.36 -2.44
CA ILE A 154 8.44 -16.06 -2.35
C ILE A 154 8.48 -15.54 -0.92
N VAL A 155 9.52 -14.74 -0.66
CA VAL A 155 9.80 -14.15 0.66
C VAL A 155 10.04 -12.64 0.47
N PRO A 156 8.98 -11.84 0.17
CA PRO A 156 9.14 -10.40 0.07
C PRO A 156 9.55 -9.83 1.43
N ALA A 157 10.52 -8.90 1.43
CA ALA A 157 11.04 -8.27 2.65
C ALA A 157 11.43 -9.25 3.78
N GLY A 158 11.80 -10.50 3.44
CA GLY A 158 12.12 -11.53 4.43
C GLY A 158 10.90 -12.21 5.08
N LYS A 159 9.69 -11.92 4.60
CA LYS A 159 8.42 -12.46 5.08
C LYS A 159 7.79 -13.40 4.06
N ARG A 160 7.18 -14.49 4.49
CA ARG A 160 6.42 -15.37 3.59
C ARG A 160 5.18 -14.65 3.07
N LEU A 161 4.82 -14.88 1.81
CA LEU A 161 3.59 -14.27 1.28
C LEU A 161 2.32 -14.88 1.91
N PHE A 162 2.34 -16.19 2.21
CA PHE A 162 1.22 -16.90 2.86
C PHE A 162 1.63 -17.53 4.18
N ALA A 163 0.72 -17.51 5.15
CA ALA A 163 0.87 -18.22 6.41
C ALA A 163 0.87 -19.74 6.20
N ASN A 164 1.41 -20.50 7.15
CA ASN A 164 1.47 -21.97 7.05
C ASN A 164 0.06 -22.60 6.94
N GLY A 165 -0.12 -23.39 5.88
CA GLY A 165 -1.39 -24.04 5.54
C GLY A 165 -2.28 -23.23 4.62
N HIS A 166 -1.80 -22.09 4.13
CA HIS A 166 -2.47 -21.19 3.17
C HIS A 166 -1.61 -21.00 1.92
N LYS A 167 -2.24 -20.66 0.78
CA LYS A 167 -1.56 -20.54 -0.51
C LYS A 167 -2.29 -19.61 -1.47
N TYR A 168 -1.66 -19.34 -2.59
CA TYR A 168 -2.25 -18.56 -3.69
C TYR A 168 -3.38 -19.34 -4.39
N HIS A 169 -4.53 -18.70 -4.59
CA HIS A 169 -5.71 -19.27 -5.25
C HIS A 169 -6.13 -18.51 -6.53
N GLY A 170 -5.23 -17.71 -7.11
CA GLY A 170 -5.51 -16.99 -8.34
C GLY A 170 -6.06 -15.56 -8.16
N GLN A 171 -6.04 -15.02 -6.95
CA GLN A 171 -6.46 -13.66 -6.67
C GLN A 171 -5.65 -12.65 -7.50
N PRO A 172 -6.21 -11.46 -7.81
CA PRO A 172 -5.41 -10.34 -8.31
C PRO A 172 -4.24 -10.04 -7.37
N VAL A 173 -3.07 -9.76 -7.93
CA VAL A 173 -1.87 -9.38 -7.16
C VAL A 173 -1.53 -7.94 -7.46
N MET A 174 -1.19 -7.19 -6.41
CA MET A 174 -0.70 -5.81 -6.52
C MET A 174 0.63 -5.63 -5.79
N PHE A 175 1.43 -4.73 -6.32
CA PHE A 175 2.57 -4.19 -5.58
C PHE A 175 2.03 -3.03 -4.73
N SER A 176 1.52 -3.35 -3.53
CA SER A 176 0.78 -2.38 -2.70
C SER A 176 1.67 -1.42 -1.92
N GLU A 177 2.97 -1.74 -1.77
CA GLU A 177 3.99 -0.78 -1.34
C GLU A 177 5.32 -1.06 -2.03
N PHE A 178 5.95 -0.01 -2.56
CA PHE A 178 7.29 -0.07 -3.15
C PHE A 178 7.91 1.33 -3.27
N GLY A 179 9.18 1.35 -3.59
CA GLY A 179 9.92 2.60 -3.83
C GLY A 179 10.56 3.13 -2.56
N GLY A 180 9.87 3.97 -1.81
CA GLY A 180 10.40 4.53 -0.57
C GLY A 180 11.73 5.27 -0.75
N ILE A 181 11.94 5.91 -1.93
CA ILE A 181 13.19 6.58 -2.30
C ILE A 181 13.28 7.91 -1.56
N ALA A 182 14.08 7.96 -0.50
CA ALA A 182 14.29 9.19 0.24
C ALA A 182 15.08 10.21 -0.61
N MET A 183 14.62 11.47 -0.57
CA MET A 183 15.30 12.59 -1.20
C MET A 183 15.21 13.81 -0.30
N GLN A 184 16.35 14.22 0.25
CA GLN A 184 16.46 15.40 1.11
C GLN A 184 16.60 16.66 0.25
N ARG A 185 15.76 17.67 0.49
CA ARG A 185 15.87 18.99 -0.15
C ARG A 185 16.58 20.03 0.73
N ASP A 186 16.45 19.91 2.04
CA ASP A 186 17.06 20.82 3.01
C ASP A 186 18.10 20.10 3.87
N ALA A 187 19.29 20.67 3.98
CA ALA A 187 20.45 20.04 4.64
C ALA A 187 20.39 19.98 6.19
N THR A 188 19.27 20.33 6.81
CA THR A 188 19.21 20.61 8.25
C THR A 188 18.78 19.45 9.14
N ALA A 189 18.25 18.34 8.61
CA ALA A 189 17.79 17.22 9.43
C ALA A 189 18.71 16.00 9.29
N SER A 190 19.37 15.62 10.37
CA SER A 190 20.28 14.46 10.43
C SER A 190 19.56 13.12 10.59
N GLU A 191 18.25 13.12 10.90
CA GLU A 191 17.45 11.93 11.23
C GLU A 191 16.49 11.49 10.13
N ASP A 192 16.53 12.15 8.96
CA ASP A 192 15.67 11.84 7.83
C ASP A 192 15.98 10.47 7.24
N TRP A 193 14.93 9.73 6.88
CA TRP A 193 15.06 8.37 6.36
C TRP A 193 14.10 8.05 5.20
N GLY A 194 14.34 6.92 4.58
CA GLY A 194 13.48 6.21 3.65
C GLY A 194 13.86 4.74 3.66
N TYR A 195 13.21 3.93 2.87
CA TYR A 195 13.39 2.47 2.90
C TYR A 195 14.70 2.01 2.25
N ASN A 196 15.41 2.91 1.58
CA ASN A 196 16.70 2.67 0.93
C ASN A 196 17.64 3.84 1.15
N SER A 197 18.86 3.77 0.58
CA SER A 197 19.78 4.90 0.56
C SER A 197 19.11 6.14 -0.05
N LYS A 198 19.41 7.31 0.51
CA LYS A 198 18.92 8.59 -0.02
C LYS A 198 19.46 8.82 -1.43
N ALA A 199 18.59 9.28 -2.33
CA ALA A 199 19.04 9.80 -3.62
C ALA A 199 19.80 11.11 -3.41
N GLN A 200 20.94 11.28 -4.07
CA GLN A 200 21.84 12.43 -3.90
C GLN A 200 21.38 13.65 -4.69
N ASN A 201 20.62 13.43 -5.77
CA ASN A 201 20.13 14.47 -6.67
C ASN A 201 18.92 13.94 -7.46
N ASP A 202 18.28 14.82 -8.23
CA ASP A 202 17.10 14.51 -9.03
C ASP A 202 17.38 13.43 -10.09
N ASP A 203 18.53 13.43 -10.72
CA ASP A 203 18.89 12.46 -11.75
C ASP A 203 18.99 11.05 -11.19
N GLU A 204 19.55 10.89 -9.99
CA GLU A 204 19.58 9.61 -9.30
C GLU A 204 18.16 9.15 -8.91
N PHE A 205 17.34 10.07 -8.38
CA PHE A 205 15.95 9.76 -8.07
C PHE A 205 15.21 9.29 -9.32
N TYR A 206 15.25 10.05 -10.41
CA TYR A 206 14.56 9.69 -11.65
C TYR A 206 15.06 8.37 -12.23
N THR A 207 16.37 8.11 -12.17
CA THR A 207 16.96 6.85 -12.63
C THR A 207 16.39 5.65 -11.86
N ARG A 208 16.35 5.74 -10.53
CA ARG A 208 15.83 4.68 -9.67
C ARG A 208 14.32 4.51 -9.85
N TYR A 209 13.58 5.61 -9.85
CA TYR A 209 12.14 5.60 -10.07
C TYR A 209 11.78 5.00 -11.44
N ALA A 210 12.46 5.41 -12.51
CA ALA A 210 12.28 4.90 -13.86
C ALA A 210 12.58 3.39 -13.94
N ASN A 211 13.64 2.91 -13.28
CA ASN A 211 13.97 1.49 -13.23
C ASN A 211 12.84 0.68 -12.58
N LEU A 212 12.36 1.11 -11.40
CA LEU A 212 11.25 0.45 -10.71
C LEU A 212 10.00 0.42 -11.58
N MET A 213 9.57 1.57 -12.12
CA MET A 213 8.36 1.68 -12.95
C MET A 213 8.46 0.86 -14.23
N THR A 214 9.61 0.89 -14.92
CA THR A 214 9.82 0.09 -16.14
C THR A 214 9.70 -1.40 -15.89
N ASN A 215 10.18 -1.89 -14.75
CA ASN A 215 10.09 -3.30 -14.40
C ASN A 215 8.68 -3.67 -13.93
N LEU A 216 7.99 -2.82 -13.16
CA LEU A 216 6.60 -3.04 -12.76
C LEU A 216 5.66 -3.14 -13.96
N HIS A 217 5.81 -2.27 -14.96
CA HIS A 217 5.00 -2.32 -16.17
C HIS A 217 5.19 -3.59 -17.04
N LYS A 218 6.25 -4.37 -16.79
CA LYS A 218 6.46 -5.67 -17.45
C LYS A 218 5.82 -6.83 -16.68
N MET A 219 5.36 -6.58 -15.45
CA MET A 219 4.81 -7.63 -14.61
C MET A 219 3.34 -7.91 -14.97
N TRP A 220 2.89 -9.10 -14.58
CA TRP A 220 1.50 -9.55 -14.74
C TRP A 220 0.57 -9.03 -13.64
N PHE A 221 1.04 -8.19 -12.74
CA PHE A 221 0.29 -7.66 -11.61
C PHE A 221 -0.85 -6.75 -12.06
N SER A 222 -1.89 -6.67 -11.24
CA SER A 222 -3.09 -5.88 -11.51
C SER A 222 -2.90 -4.39 -11.25
N GLY A 223 -1.85 -4.01 -10.53
CA GLY A 223 -1.54 -2.62 -10.23
C GLY A 223 -0.39 -2.46 -9.23
N PHE A 224 -0.13 -1.22 -8.88
CA PHE A 224 0.92 -0.84 -7.93
C PHE A 224 0.55 0.42 -7.16
N CYS A 225 1.17 0.60 -5.98
CA CYS A 225 1.05 1.81 -5.15
C CYS A 225 2.43 2.23 -4.65
N TYR A 226 2.90 3.39 -5.09
CA TYR A 226 4.21 3.94 -4.70
C TYR A 226 4.16 4.51 -3.27
N THR A 227 5.16 4.23 -2.48
CA THR A 227 5.38 4.79 -1.15
C THR A 227 6.43 5.91 -1.22
N GLN A 228 6.04 7.21 -1.06
CA GLN A 228 4.67 7.65 -0.77
C GLN A 228 4.36 8.97 -1.48
N LEU A 229 3.16 9.50 -1.30
CA LEU A 229 2.78 10.76 -1.94
C LEU A 229 3.45 11.96 -1.29
N THR A 230 3.43 12.05 0.04
CA THR A 230 3.87 13.23 0.79
C THR A 230 4.86 12.83 1.88
N ASP A 231 5.91 13.60 2.07
CA ASP A 231 6.81 13.43 3.23
C ASP A 231 6.03 13.53 4.54
N VAL A 232 6.41 12.70 5.52
CA VAL A 232 5.81 12.68 6.86
C VAL A 232 6.92 12.80 7.89
N GLN A 233 7.10 13.98 8.46
CA GLN A 233 8.16 14.26 9.43
C GLN A 233 9.55 13.86 8.87
N GLN A 234 10.23 12.89 9.49
CA GLN A 234 11.55 12.41 9.09
C GLN A 234 11.51 11.40 7.93
N GLU A 235 10.35 10.88 7.58
CA GLU A 235 10.17 10.00 6.43
C GLU A 235 10.04 10.82 5.15
N ILE A 236 11.15 10.98 4.42
CA ILE A 236 11.30 11.92 3.30
C ILE A 236 11.29 11.26 1.92
N ASN A 237 10.50 10.21 1.75
CA ASN A 237 10.36 9.46 0.50
C ASN A 237 9.12 9.86 -0.34
N GLY A 238 8.46 10.95 0.03
CA GLY A 238 7.32 11.49 -0.71
C GLY A 238 7.72 12.08 -2.07
N LEU A 239 6.76 12.07 -3.01
CA LEU A 239 6.84 12.85 -4.26
C LEU A 239 6.54 14.33 -4.01
N LEU A 240 5.87 14.62 -2.90
CA LEU A 240 5.61 15.96 -2.36
C LEU A 240 6.39 16.13 -1.05
N ASP A 241 6.75 17.36 -0.72
CA ASP A 241 7.30 17.71 0.59
C ASP A 241 6.21 17.71 1.70
N GLN A 242 6.61 17.92 2.95
CA GLN A 242 5.69 18.00 4.09
C GLN A 242 4.66 19.15 4.00
N HIS A 243 4.86 20.12 3.11
CA HIS A 243 3.95 21.23 2.82
C HIS A 243 3.09 20.97 1.58
N HIS A 244 3.12 19.72 1.06
CA HIS A 244 2.41 19.28 -0.14
C HIS A 244 2.83 20.02 -1.42
N ASN A 245 4.08 20.45 -1.53
CA ASN A 245 4.63 20.97 -2.75
C ASN A 245 5.38 19.86 -3.51
N PRO A 246 5.27 19.81 -4.84
CA PRO A 246 6.02 18.84 -5.64
C PRO A 246 7.53 18.95 -5.41
N LYS A 247 8.18 17.85 -5.09
CA LYS A 247 9.65 17.76 -4.99
C LYS A 247 10.31 17.59 -6.36
N PHE A 248 9.55 17.15 -7.35
CA PHE A 248 10.02 16.76 -8.67
C PHE A 248 9.14 17.37 -9.76
N ASP A 249 9.63 17.40 -10.99
CA ASP A 249 8.84 17.81 -12.15
C ASP A 249 7.68 16.83 -12.37
N ILE A 250 6.44 17.33 -12.27
CA ILE A 250 5.21 16.55 -12.37
C ILE A 250 5.09 15.83 -13.72
N ALA A 251 5.50 16.50 -14.82
CA ALA A 251 5.39 15.94 -16.16
C ALA A 251 6.34 14.73 -16.31
N THR A 252 7.55 14.85 -15.79
CA THR A 252 8.54 13.77 -15.76
C THR A 252 8.05 12.59 -14.92
N ILE A 253 7.55 12.84 -13.70
CA ILE A 253 6.96 11.79 -12.86
C ILE A 253 5.81 11.10 -13.59
N ARG A 254 4.87 11.87 -14.18
CA ARG A 254 3.75 11.33 -14.96
C ARG A 254 4.21 10.39 -16.06
N LYS A 255 5.18 10.83 -16.86
CA LYS A 255 5.71 10.05 -17.97
C LYS A 255 6.25 8.70 -17.49
N LEU A 256 7.04 8.71 -16.42
CA LEU A 256 7.62 7.50 -15.82
C LEU A 256 6.52 6.61 -15.21
N THR A 257 5.59 7.18 -14.44
CA THR A 257 4.48 6.46 -13.81
C THR A 257 3.59 5.75 -14.84
N MET A 258 3.35 6.39 -15.99
CA MET A 258 2.52 5.84 -17.07
C MET A 258 3.27 4.88 -18.01
N GLY A 259 4.57 4.66 -17.79
CA GLY A 259 5.38 3.79 -18.65
C GLY A 259 5.53 4.29 -20.07
N GLN A 260 5.36 5.60 -20.30
CA GLN A 260 5.47 6.19 -21.64
C GLN A 260 6.96 6.26 -22.03
N LYS A 261 7.29 5.68 -23.19
CA LYS A 261 8.62 5.80 -23.79
C LYS A 261 8.72 7.12 -24.54
N ASP A 262 9.96 7.65 -24.66
CA ASP A 262 10.29 8.79 -25.52
C ASP A 262 10.01 8.50 -26.98
#